data_b17287d4f2d43763c6278096edef028d
#
_entry.id   b17287d4f2d43763c6278096edef028d
#
_cell.length_a   1.000
_cell.length_b   1.000
_cell.length_c   1.000
_cell.angle_alpha   90.00
_cell.angle_beta   90.00
_cell.angle_gamma   90.00
#
_symmetry.space_group_name_H-M   'P 1'
#
loop_
_entity.id
_entity.type
_entity.pdbx_description
1 polymer ?
#
loop_
_entity_poly.entity_id
_entity_poly.type
_entity_poly.pdbx_seq_one_letter_code
_entity_poly.pdbx_strand_id
1 'polypeptide(L)'
;MSIINKRIGIVGGGQLGKMMILEAKRLGFYVAVLDPVADCPASSICDEFINASLTDEAGYLKLAEKSDVITYEWENINAQALEKLEQQGHKVYPSVKSLKIIQNKFTQNSVLRDNNIPVPDFEKVENIEDIQRVGRKFGYPMMLKTTMGGYDGKGTALIKTEADVKNVYNQLGGGKM
;
A
#
# COMPACT_ATOMS: atom_id res chain seq x y z
N MET A 1 18.48 -15.92 -21.11
CA MET A 1 17.72 -14.71 -21.50
C MET A 1 18.48 -13.50 -21.01
N SER A 2 18.86 -12.59 -21.91
CA SER A 2 19.56 -11.35 -21.53
C SER A 2 18.66 -10.47 -20.66
N ILE A 3 19.18 -9.99 -19.53
CA ILE A 3 18.50 -9.02 -18.66
C ILE A 3 18.50 -7.63 -19.33
N ILE A 4 19.42 -7.40 -20.24
CA ILE A 4 19.56 -6.18 -21.03
C ILE A 4 18.34 -6.06 -21.95
N ASN A 5 17.66 -4.91 -21.95
CA ASN A 5 16.42 -4.56 -22.67
C ASN A 5 15.10 -4.96 -21.99
N LYS A 6 15.09 -5.25 -20.70
CA LYS A 6 13.82 -5.38 -19.96
C LYS A 6 13.22 -4.01 -19.65
N ARG A 7 11.89 -3.93 -19.73
CA ARG A 7 11.11 -2.73 -19.44
C ARG A 7 10.45 -2.88 -18.07
N ILE A 8 10.65 -1.91 -17.22
CA ILE A 8 10.08 -1.88 -15.86
C ILE A 8 8.92 -0.89 -15.83
N GLY A 9 7.75 -1.33 -15.39
CA GLY A 9 6.63 -0.47 -15.07
C GLY A 9 6.59 -0.19 -13.57
N ILE A 10 6.44 1.07 -13.19
CA ILE A 10 6.34 1.48 -11.79
C ILE A 10 5.00 2.17 -11.55
N VAL A 11 4.23 1.68 -10.59
CA VAL A 11 3.02 2.36 -10.09
C VAL A 11 3.41 3.26 -8.92
N GLY A 12 3.23 4.56 -9.10
CA GLY A 12 3.68 5.60 -8.18
C GLY A 12 4.96 6.28 -8.68
N GLY A 13 4.87 7.59 -8.89
CA GLY A 13 5.95 8.44 -9.37
C GLY A 13 6.50 9.41 -8.32
N GLY A 14 6.27 9.12 -7.05
CA GLY A 14 6.76 9.91 -5.92
C GLY A 14 8.28 9.88 -5.76
N GLN A 15 8.76 10.30 -4.60
CA GLN A 15 10.20 10.39 -4.33
C GLN A 15 10.88 9.02 -4.38
N LEU A 16 10.24 7.98 -3.84
CA LEU A 16 10.78 6.61 -3.89
C LEU A 16 10.77 6.07 -5.32
N GLY A 17 9.68 6.31 -6.08
CA GLY A 17 9.61 5.97 -7.50
C GLY A 17 10.76 6.59 -8.29
N LYS A 18 11.04 7.89 -8.06
CA LYS A 18 12.20 8.57 -8.66
C LYS A 18 13.52 7.88 -8.31
N MET A 19 13.74 7.52 -7.05
CA MET A 19 14.97 6.83 -6.64
C MET A 19 15.11 5.48 -7.32
N MET A 20 14.03 4.70 -7.43
CA MET A 20 14.01 3.42 -8.15
C MET A 20 14.37 3.61 -9.63
N ILE A 21 13.83 4.63 -10.28
CA ILE A 21 14.11 4.94 -11.68
C ILE A 21 15.59 5.27 -11.89
N LEU A 22 16.17 6.11 -11.04
CA LEU A 22 17.58 6.48 -11.14
C LEU A 22 18.49 5.25 -11.15
N GLU A 23 18.24 4.27 -10.27
CA GLU A 23 19.02 3.05 -10.23
C GLU A 23 18.72 2.11 -11.43
N ALA A 24 17.44 2.01 -11.83
CA ALA A 24 17.06 1.24 -13.01
C ALA A 24 17.72 1.79 -14.30
N LYS A 25 17.70 3.12 -14.46
CA LYS A 25 18.35 3.81 -15.59
C LYS A 25 19.88 3.62 -15.57
N ARG A 26 20.48 3.64 -14.40
CA ARG A 26 21.92 3.36 -14.26
C ARG A 26 22.31 1.95 -14.73
N LEU A 27 21.38 1.01 -14.62
CA LEU A 27 21.53 -0.38 -15.12
C LEU A 27 21.08 -0.55 -16.59
N GLY A 28 20.64 0.52 -17.25
CA GLY A 28 20.21 0.51 -18.65
C GLY A 28 18.78 0.02 -18.91
N PHE A 29 17.93 -0.04 -17.89
CA PHE A 29 16.54 -0.41 -18.08
C PHE A 29 15.71 0.74 -18.67
N TYR A 30 14.73 0.38 -19.49
CA TYR A 30 13.62 1.26 -19.86
C TYR A 30 12.60 1.27 -18.72
N VAL A 31 12.10 2.46 -18.36
CA VAL A 31 11.16 2.62 -17.24
C VAL A 31 9.93 3.41 -17.65
N ALA A 32 8.76 2.78 -17.54
CA ALA A 32 7.45 3.42 -17.62
C ALA A 32 6.88 3.68 -16.23
N VAL A 33 6.18 4.81 -16.03
CA VAL A 33 5.61 5.19 -14.74
C VAL A 33 4.14 5.55 -14.88
N LEU A 34 3.32 5.09 -13.95
CA LEU A 34 1.92 5.49 -13.77
C LEU A 34 1.79 6.35 -12.52
N ASP A 35 1.34 7.60 -12.67
CA ASP A 35 1.06 8.50 -11.54
C ASP A 35 -0.03 9.51 -11.89
N PRO A 36 -0.92 9.90 -10.94
CA PRO A 36 -1.96 10.91 -11.18
C PRO A 36 -1.42 12.35 -11.27
N VAL A 37 -0.24 12.62 -10.74
CA VAL A 37 0.36 13.96 -10.70
C VAL A 37 1.29 14.14 -11.90
N ALA A 38 0.92 15.01 -12.83
CA ALA A 38 1.62 15.19 -14.10
C ALA A 38 3.09 15.61 -13.94
N ASP A 39 3.39 16.41 -12.91
CA ASP A 39 4.72 16.89 -12.56
C ASP A 39 5.31 16.19 -11.34
N CYS A 40 4.95 14.92 -11.12
CA CYS A 40 5.51 14.12 -10.03
C CYS A 40 7.04 13.99 -10.17
N PRO A 41 7.76 13.69 -9.07
CA PRO A 41 9.22 13.60 -9.07
C PRO A 41 9.81 12.66 -10.14
N ALA A 42 9.08 11.65 -10.56
CA ALA A 42 9.49 10.64 -11.54
C ALA A 42 9.27 11.06 -13.00
N SER A 43 8.31 11.97 -13.27
CA SER A 43 7.84 12.28 -14.64
C SER A 43 8.94 12.77 -15.57
N SER A 44 9.91 13.51 -15.05
CA SER A 44 11.00 14.10 -15.85
C SER A 44 12.16 13.15 -16.17
N ILE A 45 12.18 11.95 -15.58
CA ILE A 45 13.32 11.01 -15.70
C ILE A 45 12.94 9.62 -16.20
N CYS A 46 11.63 9.30 -16.27
CA CYS A 46 11.16 8.05 -16.88
C CYS A 46 11.21 8.14 -18.43
N ASP A 47 11.16 6.99 -19.10
CA ASP A 47 11.10 6.93 -20.56
C ASP A 47 9.67 7.09 -21.07
N GLU A 48 8.68 6.63 -20.31
CA GLU A 48 7.25 6.76 -20.60
C GLU A 48 6.51 7.17 -19.34
N PHE A 49 5.69 8.20 -19.45
CA PHE A 49 4.86 8.67 -18.35
C PHE A 49 3.38 8.50 -18.69
N ILE A 50 2.67 7.78 -17.83
CA ILE A 50 1.23 7.52 -17.95
C ILE A 50 0.54 8.33 -16.87
N ASN A 51 -0.02 9.47 -17.26
CA ASN A 51 -0.78 10.30 -16.34
C ASN A 51 -2.21 9.76 -16.22
N ALA A 52 -2.47 9.02 -15.14
CA ALA A 52 -3.79 8.47 -14.84
C ALA A 52 -3.96 8.25 -13.33
N SER A 53 -5.21 8.22 -12.88
CA SER A 53 -5.52 7.91 -11.48
C SER A 53 -5.02 6.52 -11.10
N LEU A 54 -4.55 6.37 -9.85
CA LEU A 54 -4.19 5.06 -9.29
C LEU A 54 -5.41 4.14 -9.05
N THR A 55 -6.62 4.60 -9.35
CA THR A 55 -7.84 3.78 -9.38
C THR A 55 -8.28 3.43 -10.79
N ASP A 56 -7.71 4.05 -11.83
CA ASP A 56 -8.08 3.85 -13.23
C ASP A 56 -7.42 2.60 -13.82
N GLU A 57 -8.21 1.55 -14.04
CA GLU A 57 -7.75 0.28 -14.61
C GLU A 57 -7.12 0.45 -16.01
N ALA A 58 -7.58 1.42 -16.82
CA ALA A 58 -7.02 1.67 -18.13
C ALA A 58 -5.57 2.17 -18.06
N GLY A 59 -5.22 2.95 -17.02
CA GLY A 59 -3.84 3.35 -16.76
C GLY A 59 -2.93 2.15 -16.47
N TYR A 60 -3.40 1.18 -15.68
CA TYR A 60 -2.66 -0.05 -15.42
C TYR A 60 -2.45 -0.91 -16.67
N LEU A 61 -3.45 -1.01 -17.55
CA LEU A 61 -3.32 -1.73 -18.83
C LEU A 61 -2.26 -1.07 -19.71
N LYS A 62 -2.28 0.26 -19.83
CA LYS A 62 -1.25 1.02 -20.59
C LYS A 62 0.15 0.78 -20.01
N LEU A 63 0.28 0.78 -18.69
CA LEU A 63 1.56 0.47 -18.05
C LEU A 63 2.04 -0.95 -18.38
N ALA A 64 1.12 -1.94 -18.36
CA ALA A 64 1.43 -3.32 -18.65
C ALA A 64 1.91 -3.53 -20.10
N GLU A 65 1.31 -2.83 -21.08
CA GLU A 65 1.73 -2.85 -22.49
C GLU A 65 3.16 -2.31 -22.69
N LYS A 66 3.60 -1.39 -21.82
CA LYS A 66 4.93 -0.76 -21.87
C LYS A 66 5.97 -1.48 -21.00
N SER A 67 5.60 -2.56 -20.33
CA SER A 67 6.43 -3.20 -19.30
C SER A 67 6.53 -4.71 -19.48
N ASP A 68 7.69 -5.28 -19.16
CA ASP A 68 7.90 -6.73 -19.04
C ASP A 68 7.72 -7.20 -17.59
N VAL A 69 7.86 -6.27 -16.64
CA VAL A 69 7.64 -6.47 -15.21
C VAL A 69 7.07 -5.19 -14.60
N ILE A 70 6.12 -5.34 -13.70
CA ILE A 70 5.49 -4.23 -12.99
C ILE A 70 5.87 -4.31 -11.52
N THR A 71 6.20 -3.16 -10.96
CA THR A 71 6.40 -2.97 -9.52
C THR A 71 5.63 -1.73 -9.03
N TYR A 72 5.63 -1.51 -7.75
CA TYR A 72 4.96 -0.34 -7.16
C TYR A 72 5.79 0.16 -5.97
N GLU A 73 5.67 1.46 -5.71
CA GLU A 73 6.35 2.09 -4.58
C GLU A 73 5.40 2.45 -3.44
N TRP A 74 4.10 2.51 -3.72
CA TRP A 74 3.06 2.88 -2.77
C TRP A 74 2.04 1.75 -2.59
N GLU A 75 1.65 1.47 -1.33
CA GLU A 75 0.70 0.41 -1.02
C GLU A 75 -0.77 0.80 -1.28
N ASN A 76 -1.13 2.09 -1.25
CA ASN A 76 -2.52 2.53 -1.45
C ASN A 76 -2.89 2.65 -2.94
N ILE A 77 -2.71 1.58 -3.69
CA ILE A 77 -2.97 1.47 -5.12
C ILE A 77 -4.07 0.44 -5.40
N ASN A 78 -4.53 0.37 -6.64
CA ASN A 78 -5.60 -0.56 -7.04
C ASN A 78 -5.08 -2.01 -7.15
N ALA A 79 -5.17 -2.75 -6.04
CA ALA A 79 -4.78 -4.16 -6.02
C ALA A 79 -5.63 -5.04 -6.95
N GLN A 80 -6.90 -4.66 -7.25
CA GLN A 80 -7.76 -5.43 -8.18
C GLN A 80 -7.28 -5.27 -9.62
N ALA A 81 -6.87 -4.06 -10.01
CA ALA A 81 -6.29 -3.84 -11.34
C ALA A 81 -5.02 -4.65 -11.54
N LEU A 82 -4.11 -4.65 -10.56
CA LEU A 82 -2.89 -5.47 -10.61
C LEU A 82 -3.20 -6.97 -10.62
N GLU A 83 -4.21 -7.43 -9.87
CA GLU A 83 -4.63 -8.84 -9.89
C GLU A 83 -5.13 -9.29 -11.27
N LYS A 84 -5.91 -8.46 -11.95
CA LYS A 84 -6.32 -8.72 -13.33
C LYS A 84 -5.11 -8.85 -14.27
N LEU A 85 -4.10 -8.01 -14.10
CA LEU A 85 -2.86 -8.10 -14.86
C LEU A 85 -2.09 -9.40 -14.57
N GLU A 86 -1.96 -9.82 -13.30
CA GLU A 86 -1.36 -11.11 -12.95
C GLU A 86 -2.12 -12.29 -13.61
N GLN A 87 -3.47 -12.27 -13.58
CA GLN A 87 -4.31 -13.28 -14.23
C GLN A 87 -4.14 -13.32 -15.75
N GLN A 88 -3.81 -12.19 -16.37
CA GLN A 88 -3.48 -12.08 -17.79
C GLN A 88 -2.04 -12.49 -18.13
N GLY A 89 -1.25 -12.89 -17.12
CA GLY A 89 0.13 -13.34 -17.30
C GLY A 89 1.20 -12.26 -17.18
N HIS A 90 0.83 -11.03 -16.82
CA HIS A 90 1.82 -9.99 -16.53
C HIS A 90 2.53 -10.26 -15.20
N LYS A 91 3.82 -9.95 -15.16
CA LYS A 91 4.65 -10.14 -13.95
C LYS A 91 4.54 -8.93 -13.04
N VAL A 92 4.01 -9.12 -11.85
CA VAL A 92 3.90 -8.09 -10.82
C VAL A 92 4.73 -8.49 -9.59
N TYR A 93 5.63 -7.64 -9.16
CA TYR A 93 6.48 -7.86 -7.99
C TYR A 93 6.59 -6.60 -7.14
N PRO A 94 6.41 -6.68 -5.81
CA PRO A 94 5.91 -7.84 -5.05
C PRO A 94 4.55 -8.33 -5.55
N SER A 95 4.18 -9.59 -5.23
CA SER A 95 2.91 -10.19 -5.71
C SER A 95 1.70 -9.39 -5.20
N VAL A 96 0.61 -9.43 -5.96
CA VAL A 96 -0.65 -8.78 -5.53
C VAL A 96 -1.18 -9.39 -4.22
N LYS A 97 -0.92 -10.67 -3.97
CA LYS A 97 -1.23 -11.30 -2.68
C LYS A 97 -0.54 -10.58 -1.52
N SER A 98 0.76 -10.26 -1.69
CA SER A 98 1.52 -9.49 -0.69
C SER A 98 0.95 -8.09 -0.51
N LEU A 99 0.61 -7.41 -1.60
CA LEU A 99 -0.02 -6.08 -1.56
C LEU A 99 -1.33 -6.10 -0.76
N LYS A 100 -2.23 -7.03 -1.04
CA LYS A 100 -3.50 -7.17 -0.31
C LYS A 100 -3.32 -7.42 1.18
N ILE A 101 -2.27 -8.17 1.55
CA ILE A 101 -1.93 -8.39 2.97
C ILE A 101 -1.51 -7.08 3.62
N ILE A 102 -0.58 -6.32 3.03
CA ILE A 102 -0.07 -5.09 3.64
C ILE A 102 -1.08 -3.95 3.64
N GLN A 103 -2.01 -3.91 2.68
CA GLN A 103 -3.08 -2.93 2.65
C GLN A 103 -4.03 -3.03 3.85
N ASN A 104 -4.14 -4.21 4.47
CA ASN A 104 -4.99 -4.43 5.63
C ASN A 104 -4.15 -4.76 6.87
N LYS A 105 -4.05 -3.81 7.81
CA LYS A 105 -3.21 -3.92 9.01
C LYS A 105 -3.57 -5.10 9.91
N PHE A 106 -4.86 -5.45 10.00
CA PHE A 106 -5.28 -6.62 10.76
C PHE A 106 -4.82 -7.91 10.10
N THR A 107 -5.02 -8.03 8.79
CA THR A 107 -4.56 -9.18 8.00
C THR A 107 -3.03 -9.31 8.05
N GLN A 108 -2.31 -8.20 7.91
CA GLN A 108 -0.85 -8.16 7.99
C GLN A 108 -0.35 -8.70 9.34
N ASN A 109 -0.88 -8.19 10.44
CA ASN A 109 -0.49 -8.65 11.78
C ASN A 109 -0.88 -10.12 12.02
N SER A 110 -2.04 -10.57 11.51
CA SER A 110 -2.45 -11.96 11.60
C SER A 110 -1.48 -12.88 10.87
N VAL A 111 -1.09 -12.54 9.65
CA VAL A 111 -0.11 -13.31 8.87
C VAL A 111 1.25 -13.35 9.59
N LEU A 112 1.71 -12.24 10.15
CA LEU A 112 2.98 -12.19 10.88
C LEU A 112 2.92 -13.10 12.12
N ARG A 113 1.87 -12.99 12.93
CA ARG A 113 1.65 -13.83 14.12
C ARG A 113 1.61 -15.32 13.76
N ASP A 114 0.83 -15.66 12.73
CA ASP A 114 0.62 -17.05 12.31
C ASP A 114 1.92 -17.68 11.73
N ASN A 115 2.89 -16.86 11.36
CA ASN A 115 4.25 -17.27 10.97
C ASN A 115 5.30 -17.09 12.08
N ASN A 116 4.88 -16.94 13.34
CA ASN A 116 5.75 -16.78 14.51
C ASN A 116 6.67 -15.56 14.46
N ILE A 117 6.28 -14.52 13.74
CA ILE A 117 6.98 -13.23 13.74
C ILE A 117 6.40 -12.40 14.89
N PRO A 118 7.22 -11.87 15.79
CA PRO A 118 6.74 -11.08 16.92
C PRO A 118 5.95 -9.86 16.48
N VAL A 119 4.73 -9.72 16.99
CA VAL A 119 3.87 -8.56 16.83
C VAL A 119 3.27 -8.21 18.19
N PRO A 120 2.93 -6.94 18.46
CA PRO A 120 2.15 -6.56 19.63
C PRO A 120 0.81 -7.32 19.66
N ASP A 121 0.23 -7.46 20.85
CA ASP A 121 -1.15 -7.94 20.98
C ASP A 121 -2.10 -7.02 20.20
N PHE A 122 -2.99 -7.60 19.43
CA PHE A 122 -3.96 -6.87 18.64
C PHE A 122 -5.29 -7.62 18.56
N GLU A 123 -6.35 -6.88 18.42
CA GLU A 123 -7.70 -7.42 18.25
C GLU A 123 -8.49 -6.49 17.32
N LYS A 124 -9.32 -7.08 16.44
CA LYS A 124 -10.20 -6.32 15.57
C LYS A 124 -11.37 -5.78 16.36
N VAL A 125 -11.72 -4.54 16.13
CA VAL A 125 -12.84 -3.85 16.75
C VAL A 125 -13.70 -3.18 15.68
N GLU A 126 -15.02 -3.12 15.91
CA GLU A 126 -15.97 -2.56 14.94
C GLU A 126 -16.81 -1.39 15.52
N ASN A 127 -16.83 -1.27 16.84
CA ASN A 127 -17.62 -0.27 17.56
C ASN A 127 -16.94 0.12 18.88
N ILE A 128 -17.53 1.08 19.58
CA ILE A 128 -17.01 1.62 20.83
C ILE A 128 -16.98 0.55 21.93
N GLU A 129 -18.00 -0.29 22.01
CA GLU A 129 -18.14 -1.36 23.00
C GLU A 129 -17.01 -2.39 22.86
N ASP A 130 -16.64 -2.73 21.63
CA ASP A 130 -15.48 -3.59 21.35
C ASP A 130 -14.19 -2.95 21.82
N ILE A 131 -13.98 -1.66 21.56
CA ILE A 131 -12.78 -0.93 21.98
C ILE A 131 -12.67 -0.92 23.50
N GLN A 132 -13.77 -0.68 24.20
CA GLN A 132 -13.80 -0.71 25.67
C GLN A 132 -13.51 -2.12 26.21
N ARG A 133 -14.08 -3.16 25.59
CA ARG A 133 -13.81 -4.55 25.92
C ARG A 133 -12.32 -4.89 25.78
N VAL A 134 -11.73 -4.49 24.66
CA VAL A 134 -10.29 -4.68 24.38
C VAL A 134 -9.43 -3.87 25.36
N GLY A 135 -9.84 -2.64 25.68
CA GLY A 135 -9.15 -1.81 26.68
C GLY A 135 -9.13 -2.43 28.07
N ARG A 136 -10.21 -3.10 28.48
CA ARG A 136 -10.24 -3.88 29.74
C ARG A 136 -9.34 -5.11 29.70
N LYS A 137 -9.13 -5.70 28.52
CA LYS A 137 -8.29 -6.88 28.31
C LYS A 137 -6.80 -6.54 28.24
N PHE A 138 -6.43 -5.53 27.47
CA PHE A 138 -5.03 -5.15 27.20
C PHE A 138 -4.50 -4.07 28.15
N GLY A 139 -5.39 -3.31 28.75
CA GLY A 139 -5.05 -2.11 29.53
C GLY A 139 -4.86 -0.87 28.64
N TYR A 140 -4.71 0.26 29.31
CA TYR A 140 -4.40 1.55 28.69
C TYR A 140 -2.98 1.97 29.08
N PRO A 141 -2.23 2.72 28.25
CA PRO A 141 -2.64 3.24 26.95
C PRO A 141 -2.61 2.18 25.84
N MET A 142 -3.46 2.32 24.82
CA MET A 142 -3.47 1.48 23.63
C MET A 142 -3.61 2.28 22.33
N MET A 143 -3.19 1.70 21.22
CA MET A 143 -3.31 2.32 19.89
C MET A 143 -4.52 1.80 19.15
N LEU A 144 -5.39 2.71 18.70
CA LEU A 144 -6.46 2.41 17.76
C LEU A 144 -5.98 2.74 16.35
N LYS A 145 -6.22 1.82 15.40
CA LYS A 145 -5.78 1.98 14.01
C LYS A 145 -6.91 1.59 13.06
N THR A 146 -7.08 2.36 11.99
CA THR A 146 -7.94 1.90 10.87
C THR A 146 -7.31 0.68 10.22
N THR A 147 -8.12 -0.29 9.81
CA THR A 147 -7.61 -1.51 9.14
C THR A 147 -7.03 -1.22 7.78
N MET A 148 -7.52 -0.19 7.08
CA MET A 148 -7.09 0.19 5.73
C MET A 148 -6.91 1.71 5.60
N GLY A 149 -6.16 2.15 4.59
CA GLY A 149 -6.08 3.56 4.19
C GLY A 149 -5.23 4.48 5.08
N GLY A 150 -4.65 3.97 6.17
CA GLY A 150 -3.78 4.77 7.04
C GLY A 150 -2.34 4.83 6.49
N TYR A 151 -1.77 6.03 6.35
CA TYR A 151 -0.39 6.29 5.94
C TYR A 151 0.18 7.46 6.75
N ASP A 152 1.49 7.53 6.92
CA ASP A 152 2.20 8.62 7.61
C ASP A 152 1.57 9.03 8.96
N GLY A 153 1.19 8.02 9.79
CA GLY A 153 0.53 8.26 11.08
C GLY A 153 -0.97 8.59 10.97
N LYS A 154 -1.51 8.84 9.77
CA LYS A 154 -2.95 8.99 9.56
C LYS A 154 -3.66 7.64 9.74
N GLY A 155 -4.85 7.66 10.32
CA GLY A 155 -5.60 6.44 10.65
C GLY A 155 -5.04 5.71 11.89
N THR A 156 -4.27 6.38 12.75
CA THR A 156 -3.75 5.85 14.02
C THR A 156 -3.93 6.88 15.12
N ALA A 157 -4.44 6.47 16.27
CA ALA A 157 -4.61 7.35 17.42
C ALA A 157 -4.40 6.62 18.75
N LEU A 158 -3.86 7.34 19.73
CA LEU A 158 -3.60 6.84 21.09
C LEU A 158 -4.83 7.02 21.96
N ILE A 159 -5.29 5.94 22.57
CA ILE A 159 -6.30 5.96 23.64
C ILE A 159 -5.56 5.85 24.97
N LYS A 160 -5.54 6.93 25.75
CA LYS A 160 -4.83 6.97 27.04
C LYS A 160 -5.65 6.37 28.17
N THR A 161 -6.97 6.57 28.13
CA THR A 161 -7.92 6.12 29.16
C THR A 161 -9.23 5.68 28.49
N GLU A 162 -10.09 4.98 29.23
CA GLU A 162 -11.42 4.58 28.76
C GLU A 162 -12.29 5.78 28.35
N ALA A 163 -12.13 6.92 29.03
CA ALA A 163 -12.88 8.15 28.72
C ALA A 163 -12.57 8.72 27.31
N ASP A 164 -11.38 8.44 26.79
CA ASP A 164 -10.93 8.95 25.48
C ASP A 164 -11.53 8.14 24.31
N VAL A 165 -12.05 6.93 24.55
CA VAL A 165 -12.45 5.96 23.53
C VAL A 165 -13.40 6.58 22.49
N LYS A 166 -14.50 7.22 22.96
CA LYS A 166 -15.51 7.79 22.06
C LYS A 166 -14.94 8.90 21.17
N ASN A 167 -14.13 9.77 21.71
CA ASN A 167 -13.52 10.87 20.97
C ASN A 167 -12.54 10.35 19.91
N VAL A 168 -11.66 9.41 20.29
CA VAL A 168 -10.68 8.82 19.39
C VAL A 168 -11.34 8.00 18.28
N TYR A 169 -12.39 7.23 18.59
CA TYR A 169 -13.15 6.48 17.59
C TYR A 169 -13.76 7.40 16.54
N ASN A 170 -14.42 8.49 16.98
CA ASN A 170 -15.00 9.49 16.08
C ASN A 170 -13.96 10.23 15.25
N GLN A 171 -12.81 10.55 15.84
CA GLN A 171 -11.68 11.18 15.14
C GLN A 171 -11.16 10.31 13.98
N LEU A 172 -11.18 9.00 14.11
CA LEU A 172 -10.77 8.06 13.07
C LEU A 172 -11.90 7.70 12.09
N GLY A 173 -13.06 8.37 12.17
CA GLY A 173 -14.16 8.24 11.22
C GLY A 173 -15.15 7.09 11.51
N GLY A 174 -15.07 6.45 12.69
CA GLY A 174 -16.05 5.45 13.14
C GLY A 174 -16.14 4.19 12.26
N GLY A 175 -15.07 3.83 11.56
CA GLY A 175 -15.03 2.66 10.67
C GLY A 175 -14.44 1.41 11.30
N LYS A 176 -14.21 0.38 10.48
CA LYS A 176 -13.55 -0.87 10.90
C LYS A 176 -12.08 -0.62 11.27
N MET A 177 -11.69 -1.12 12.43
CA MET A 177 -10.37 -0.92 13.03
C MET A 177 -9.76 -2.22 13.49
#